data_e4897309704ee8238e480467f064097c
#
_entry.id   e4897309704ee8238e480467f064097c
#
_cell.length_a   1.000
_cell.length_b   1.000
_cell.length_c   1.000
_cell.angle_alpha   90.00
_cell.angle_beta   90.00
_cell.angle_gamma   90.00
#
_symmetry.space_group_name_H-M   'P 1'
#
loop_
_entity.id
_entity.type
_entity.pdbx_description
1 polymer ?
#
loop_
_entity_poly.entity_id
_entity_poly.type
_entity_poly.pdbx_seq_one_letter_code
_entity_poly.pdbx_strand_id
1 'polypeptide(L)'
;ANSTSASALRTFDLGELWHSHTGLGFVFAMWMTRRKTVDIDFASARDEGIAHIGEIIANYESDIHLGFGEMKDYLSNNISYSVDANMREGMDLYFRLAHKHKLIDRNRTLEFI
;
A
#
# COMPACT_ATOMS: atom_id res chain seq x y z
N ALA A 1 -37.22 -10.60 8.09
CA ALA A 1 -36.30 -11.69 7.73
C ALA A 1 -34.99 -11.15 7.17
N ASN A 2 -35.04 -10.12 6.35
CA ASN A 2 -33.84 -9.56 5.70
C ASN A 2 -32.96 -8.74 6.63
N SER A 3 -33.51 -8.15 7.69
CA SER A 3 -32.75 -7.40 8.67
C SER A 3 -31.78 -8.31 9.44
N THR A 4 -32.17 -9.55 9.70
CA THR A 4 -31.33 -10.54 10.37
C THR A 4 -30.13 -10.93 9.48
N SER A 5 -30.37 -11.15 8.19
CA SER A 5 -29.29 -11.43 7.23
C SER A 5 -28.34 -10.25 7.10
N ALA A 6 -28.85 -9.02 7.01
CA ALA A 6 -28.03 -7.82 6.93
C ALA A 6 -27.21 -7.61 8.19
N SER A 7 -27.74 -7.88 9.38
CA SER A 7 -27.03 -7.74 10.66
C SER A 7 -25.95 -8.82 10.84
N ALA A 8 -26.03 -9.93 10.10
CA ALA A 8 -25.01 -10.97 10.11
C ALA A 8 -23.81 -10.65 9.21
N LEU A 9 -23.90 -9.64 8.34
CA LEU A 9 -22.80 -9.21 7.50
C LEU A 9 -21.72 -8.55 8.33
N ARG A 10 -20.49 -8.94 8.07
CA ARG A 10 -19.30 -8.36 8.72
C ARG A 10 -18.37 -7.84 7.65
N THR A 11 -17.78 -6.67 7.94
CA THR A 11 -16.78 -6.05 7.07
C THR A 11 -15.43 -6.12 7.74
N PHE A 12 -14.42 -6.58 7.01
CA PHE A 12 -13.05 -6.69 7.50
C PHE A 12 -12.11 -5.90 6.61
N ASP A 13 -11.21 -5.18 7.25
CA ASP A 13 -10.06 -4.60 6.58
C ASP A 13 -8.93 -5.64 6.56
N LEU A 14 -8.58 -6.13 5.37
CA LEU A 14 -7.59 -7.19 5.22
C LEU A 14 -6.19 -6.74 5.65
N GLY A 15 -5.85 -5.48 5.43
CA GLY A 15 -4.57 -4.93 5.90
C GLY A 15 -4.48 -4.91 7.42
N GLU A 16 -5.56 -4.54 8.08
CA GLU A 16 -5.64 -4.56 9.54
C GLU A 16 -5.55 -5.97 10.09
N LEU A 17 -6.26 -6.92 9.48
CA LEU A 17 -6.19 -8.33 9.87
C LEU A 17 -4.77 -8.88 9.71
N TRP A 18 -4.12 -8.56 8.61
CA TRP A 18 -2.74 -8.97 8.37
C TRP A 18 -1.82 -8.46 9.48
N HIS A 19 -1.91 -7.17 9.80
CA HIS A 19 -1.10 -6.57 10.86
C HIS A 19 -1.39 -7.18 12.23
N SER A 20 -2.66 -7.43 12.54
CA SER A 20 -3.06 -8.05 13.82
C SER A 20 -2.50 -9.45 13.99
N HIS A 21 -2.42 -10.24 12.92
CA HIS A 21 -1.96 -11.61 12.96
C HIS A 21 -0.44 -11.76 12.84
N THR A 22 0.22 -10.86 12.15
CA THR A 22 1.65 -10.98 11.82
C THR A 22 2.54 -9.95 12.51
N GLY A 23 1.99 -8.82 12.94
CA GLY A 23 2.75 -7.66 13.41
C GLY A 23 3.51 -6.94 12.29
N LEU A 24 3.31 -7.34 11.04
CA LEU A 24 4.04 -6.84 9.88
C LEU A 24 3.17 -5.94 9.00
N GLY A 25 3.81 -5.04 8.28
CA GLY A 25 3.15 -4.22 7.28
C GLY A 25 2.76 -5.02 6.04
N PHE A 26 1.89 -4.45 5.23
CA PHE A 26 1.48 -5.03 3.95
C PHE A 26 1.72 -4.03 2.82
N VAL A 27 2.36 -4.48 1.77
CA VAL A 27 2.63 -3.65 0.59
C VAL A 27 1.52 -3.87 -0.43
N PHE A 28 0.64 -2.89 -0.60
CA PHE A 28 -0.50 -3.00 -1.50
C PHE A 28 -0.13 -2.78 -2.96
N ALA A 29 0.80 -1.87 -3.21
CA ALA A 29 1.22 -1.53 -4.55
C ALA A 29 2.66 -1.00 -4.53
N MET A 30 3.38 -1.24 -5.63
CA MET A 30 4.74 -0.73 -5.79
C MET A 30 5.06 -0.61 -7.28
N TRP A 31 6.02 0.23 -7.60
CA TRP A 31 6.60 0.26 -8.93
C TRP A 31 7.56 -0.91 -9.11
N MET A 32 7.43 -1.61 -10.22
CA MET A 32 8.24 -2.78 -10.53
C MET A 32 8.75 -2.71 -11.96
N THR A 33 9.93 -3.28 -12.18
CA THR A 33 10.52 -3.40 -13.51
C THR A 33 11.21 -4.76 -13.66
N ARG A 34 11.31 -5.24 -14.88
CA ARG A 34 12.14 -6.41 -15.21
C ARG A 34 13.57 -6.04 -15.55
N ARG A 35 13.88 -4.76 -15.63
CA ARG A 35 15.22 -4.26 -15.92
C ARG A 35 16.07 -4.31 -14.65
N LYS A 36 17.34 -4.61 -14.80
CA LYS A 36 18.30 -4.62 -13.69
C LYS A 36 18.64 -3.21 -13.22
N THR A 37 18.58 -2.25 -14.13
CA THR A 37 18.85 -0.84 -13.85
C THR A 37 17.79 0.04 -14.49
N VAL A 38 17.52 1.19 -13.88
CA VAL A 38 16.64 2.22 -14.42
C VAL A 38 17.35 3.57 -14.36
N ASP A 39 17.10 4.40 -15.38
CA ASP A 39 17.71 5.73 -15.49
C ASP A 39 16.94 6.79 -14.70
N ILE A 40 15.75 6.46 -14.21
CA ILE A 40 14.90 7.38 -13.46
C ILE A 40 15.15 7.19 -11.96
N ASP A 41 15.41 8.28 -11.27
CA ASP A 41 15.49 8.29 -9.81
C ASP A 41 14.08 8.41 -9.22
N PHE A 42 13.42 7.28 -9.03
CA PHE A 42 12.06 7.23 -8.48
C PHE A 42 12.02 7.68 -7.02
N ALA A 43 13.09 7.46 -6.27
CA ALA A 43 13.14 7.90 -4.87
C ALA A 43 13.12 9.42 -4.76
N SER A 44 13.90 10.11 -5.58
CA SER A 44 13.87 11.58 -5.63
C SER A 44 12.52 12.12 -6.10
N ALA A 45 11.91 11.48 -7.09
CA ALA A 45 10.58 11.88 -7.56
C ALA A 45 9.53 11.71 -6.46
N ARG A 46 9.59 10.61 -5.72
CA ARG A 46 8.73 10.39 -4.55
C ARG A 46 8.90 11.48 -3.50
N ASP A 47 10.12 11.78 -3.13
CA ASP A 47 10.43 12.76 -2.08
C ASP A 47 9.98 14.16 -2.48
N GLU A 48 10.16 14.52 -3.75
CA GLU A 48 9.64 15.77 -4.30
C GLU A 48 8.11 15.82 -4.22
N GLY A 49 7.42 14.74 -4.59
CA GLY A 49 5.97 14.66 -4.48
C GLY A 49 5.49 14.83 -3.04
N ILE A 50 6.13 14.17 -2.09
CA ILE A 50 5.80 14.28 -0.66
C ILE A 50 5.99 15.72 -0.16
N ALA A 51 7.04 16.39 -0.59
CA ALA A 51 7.31 17.78 -0.22
C ALA A 51 6.26 18.76 -0.77
N HIS A 52 5.53 18.38 -1.83
CA HIS A 52 4.56 19.23 -2.52
C HIS A 52 3.11 18.73 -2.40
N ILE A 53 2.80 17.96 -1.36
CA ILE A 53 1.44 17.41 -1.16
C ILE A 53 0.38 18.51 -1.16
N GLY A 54 0.65 19.64 -0.51
CA GLY A 54 -0.29 20.77 -0.49
C GLY A 54 -0.63 21.32 -1.87
N GLU A 55 0.36 21.44 -2.75
CA GLU A 55 0.16 21.89 -4.13
C GLU A 55 -0.62 20.87 -4.96
N ILE A 56 -0.32 19.57 -4.76
CA ILE A 56 -1.05 18.49 -5.41
C ILE A 56 -2.52 18.53 -5.04
N ILE A 57 -2.84 18.69 -3.76
CA ILE A 57 -4.22 18.79 -3.29
C ILE A 57 -4.90 19.99 -3.91
N ALA A 58 -4.25 21.15 -3.94
CA ALA A 58 -4.82 22.36 -4.53
C ALA A 58 -5.19 22.19 -6.02
N ASN A 59 -4.40 21.41 -6.75
CA ASN A 59 -4.65 21.14 -8.18
C ASN A 59 -5.85 20.19 -8.41
N TYR A 60 -6.16 19.32 -7.46
CA TYR A 60 -7.20 18.30 -7.60
C TYR A 60 -8.40 18.50 -6.68
N GLU A 61 -8.42 19.57 -5.90
CA GLU A 61 -9.47 19.83 -4.92
C GLU A 61 -10.87 19.89 -5.54
N SER A 62 -10.99 20.44 -6.74
CA SER A 62 -12.27 20.51 -7.44
C SER A 62 -12.77 19.15 -7.98
N ASP A 63 -11.87 18.21 -8.22
CA ASP A 63 -12.18 16.89 -8.77
C ASP A 63 -12.52 15.86 -7.67
N ILE A 64 -12.09 16.11 -6.45
CA ILE A 64 -12.26 15.22 -5.31
C ILE A 64 -13.14 15.91 -4.29
N HIS A 65 -14.24 15.29 -3.89
CA HIS A 65 -15.22 15.84 -2.96
C HIS A 65 -14.79 15.69 -1.49
N LEU A 66 -13.53 15.98 -1.19
CA LEU A 66 -12.97 15.99 0.16
C LEU A 66 -12.37 17.36 0.45
N GLY A 67 -12.44 17.78 1.71
CA GLY A 67 -11.78 19.00 2.15
C GLY A 67 -10.26 18.89 2.10
N PHE A 68 -9.59 20.05 2.03
CA PHE A 68 -8.13 20.11 1.98
C PHE A 68 -7.48 19.37 3.16
N GLY A 69 -7.99 19.60 4.37
CA GLY A 69 -7.46 18.96 5.58
C GLY A 69 -7.60 17.45 5.57
N GLU A 70 -8.72 16.93 5.08
CA GLU A 70 -8.96 15.49 4.96
C GLU A 70 -8.02 14.85 3.93
N MET A 71 -7.85 15.48 2.77
CA MET A 71 -6.93 15.01 1.74
C MET A 71 -5.49 15.04 2.21
N LYS A 72 -5.09 16.11 2.90
CA LYS A 72 -3.74 16.23 3.44
C LYS A 72 -3.47 15.16 4.48
N ASP A 73 -4.38 14.91 5.38
CA ASP A 73 -4.27 13.85 6.37
C ASP A 73 -4.18 12.48 5.73
N TYR A 74 -5.05 12.20 4.76
CA TYR A 74 -5.04 10.94 4.03
C TYR A 74 -3.70 10.70 3.32
N LEU A 75 -3.22 11.66 2.54
CA LEU A 75 -1.99 11.53 1.77
C LEU A 75 -0.74 11.53 2.66
N SER A 76 -0.77 12.21 3.80
CA SER A 76 0.40 12.31 4.68
C SER A 76 0.48 11.20 5.71
N ASN A 77 -0.65 10.72 6.22
CA ASN A 77 -0.69 9.81 7.37
C ASN A 77 -1.22 8.41 7.05
N ASN A 78 -2.12 8.30 6.06
CA ASN A 78 -2.73 7.01 5.74
C ASN A 78 -1.97 6.22 4.67
N ILE A 79 -1.13 6.89 3.89
CA ILE A 79 -0.34 6.26 2.83
C ILE A 79 1.14 6.33 3.20
N SER A 80 1.82 5.20 3.11
CA SER A 80 3.28 5.13 3.19
C SER A 80 3.87 5.01 1.79
N TYR A 81 4.79 5.90 1.46
CA TYR A 81 5.43 5.94 0.14
C TYR A 81 6.79 5.25 0.13
N SER A 82 7.21 4.73 1.27
CA SER A 82 8.48 4.02 1.42
C SER A 82 8.25 2.63 1.96
N VAL A 83 9.04 1.68 1.50
CA VAL A 83 9.00 0.29 1.98
C VAL A 83 10.11 0.12 3.01
N ASP A 84 9.76 0.03 4.27
CA ASP A 84 10.70 -0.20 5.36
C ASP A 84 11.01 -1.71 5.55
N ALA A 85 11.89 -2.03 6.50
CA ALA A 85 12.26 -3.41 6.78
C ALA A 85 11.07 -4.28 7.23
N ASN A 86 10.18 -3.73 8.03
CA ASN A 86 8.97 -4.41 8.50
C ASN A 86 8.02 -4.74 7.34
N MET A 87 7.83 -3.81 6.42
CA MET A 87 7.01 -4.03 5.22
C MET A 87 7.63 -5.06 4.28
N ARG A 88 8.95 -5.05 4.13
CA ARG A 88 9.66 -6.07 3.33
C ARG A 88 9.47 -7.46 3.90
N GLU A 89 9.59 -7.58 5.21
CA GLU A 89 9.38 -8.82 5.92
C GLU A 89 7.95 -9.34 5.75
N GLY A 90 6.98 -8.42 5.83
CA GLY A 90 5.56 -8.73 5.57
C GLY A 90 5.34 -9.22 4.15
N MET A 91 5.93 -8.56 3.17
CA MET A 91 5.84 -8.96 1.77
C MET A 91 6.47 -10.33 1.52
N ASP A 92 7.64 -10.58 2.09
CA ASP A 92 8.30 -11.89 1.98
C ASP A 92 7.46 -13.01 2.59
N LEU A 93 6.86 -12.75 3.75
CA LEU A 93 5.96 -13.70 4.39
C LEU A 93 4.73 -13.96 3.52
N TYR A 94 4.12 -12.92 2.97
CA TYR A 94 2.95 -13.05 2.11
C TYR A 94 3.26 -13.94 0.90
N PHE A 95 4.37 -13.72 0.22
CA PHE A 95 4.75 -14.54 -0.93
C PHE A 95 5.10 -15.98 -0.53
N ARG A 96 5.74 -16.19 0.61
CA ARG A 96 5.98 -17.54 1.12
C ARG A 96 4.69 -18.29 1.38
N LEU A 97 3.73 -17.63 2.00
CA LEU A 97 2.41 -18.23 2.27
C LEU A 97 1.65 -18.49 0.99
N ALA A 98 1.67 -17.57 0.04
CA ALA A 98 1.04 -17.76 -1.26
C ALA A 98 1.62 -18.97 -2.01
N HIS A 99 2.93 -19.14 -1.98
CA HIS A 99 3.60 -20.29 -2.57
C HIS A 99 3.28 -21.59 -1.81
N LYS A 100 3.30 -21.56 -0.49
CA LYS A 100 2.95 -22.70 0.37
C LYS A 100 1.53 -23.21 0.09
N HIS A 101 0.59 -22.29 -0.10
CA HIS A 101 -0.81 -22.62 -0.39
C HIS A 101 -1.10 -22.81 -1.89
N LYS A 102 -0.06 -22.86 -2.71
CA LYS A 102 -0.15 -23.11 -4.17
C LYS A 102 -0.96 -22.05 -4.93
N LEU A 103 -0.97 -20.82 -4.42
CA LEU A 103 -1.60 -19.68 -5.10
C LEU A 103 -0.69 -19.09 -6.18
N ILE A 104 0.61 -19.28 -6.03
CA ILE A 104 1.62 -18.92 -7.02
C ILE A 104 2.56 -20.10 -7.24
N ASP A 105 3.08 -20.25 -8.47
CA ASP A 105 3.95 -21.37 -8.85
C ASP A 105 5.37 -21.20 -8.34
N ARG A 106 5.85 -19.97 -8.26
CA ARG A 106 7.22 -19.63 -7.88
C ARG A 106 7.24 -18.49 -6.88
N ASN A 107 8.17 -18.56 -5.96
CA ASN A 107 8.50 -17.46 -5.07
C ASN A 107 9.89 -16.94 -5.44
N ARG A 108 9.94 -15.81 -6.14
CA ARG A 108 11.19 -15.15 -6.54
C ARG A 108 11.52 -14.02 -5.58
N THR A 109 12.81 -13.90 -5.27
CA THR A 109 13.30 -12.77 -4.48
C THR A 109 13.19 -11.48 -5.29
N LEU A 110 12.66 -10.44 -4.67
CA LEU A 110 12.62 -9.10 -5.25
C LEU A 110 13.90 -8.35 -4.89
N GLU A 111 14.46 -7.65 -5.87
CA GLU A 111 15.60 -6.76 -5.66
C GLU A 111 15.12 -5.32 -5.65
N PHE A 112 15.55 -4.55 -4.66
CA PHE A 112 15.24 -3.12 -4.53
C PHE A 112 16.39 -2.30 -5.10
N ILE A 113 16.06 -1.35 -5.94
CA ILE A 113 17.03 -0.44 -6.57
C ILE A 113 16.73 1.01 -6.22
#